data_5c438ca289fda716b8906ba233ee98c1
#
_entry.id   5c438ca289fda716b8906ba233ee98c1
#
_cell.length_a   1.000
_cell.length_b   1.000
_cell.length_c   1.000
_cell.angle_alpha   90.00
_cell.angle_beta   90.00
_cell.angle_gamma   90.00
#
_symmetry.space_group_name_H-M   'P 1'
#
loop_
_entity.id
_entity.type
_entity.pdbx_description
1 polymer ?
#
loop_
_entity_poly.entity_id
_entity_poly.type
_entity_poly.pdbx_seq_one_letter_code
_entity_poly.pdbx_strand_id
1 'polypeptide(L)'
;GDVSINAGDVTQGFGGAITLEGGAVDAAAGGNGGSIVLLGGDATNDRGGDVILSSGTGTLASGKISATTDVSAGNTGGITLTTGASSGANVGDIVLSVGTATATVGSEVLVTSGASLVGDGGDITLLTGQAADGSGTSTSGSVTLSTAGQGTSAHSGSVNLVTGANTGAGNTGDIQISTGAATTLNAGDIV
;
A
#
# COMPACT_ATOMS: atom_id res chain seq x y z
N GLY A 1 32.80 -6.66 -5.48
CA GLY A 1 33.02 -5.39 -6.15
C GLY A 1 31.71 -4.74 -6.51
N ASP A 2 31.70 -3.42 -6.62
CA ASP A 2 30.51 -2.63 -6.91
C ASP A 2 30.33 -2.48 -8.43
N VAL A 3 29.09 -2.39 -8.88
CA VAL A 3 28.72 -1.99 -10.24
C VAL A 3 27.90 -0.71 -10.13
N SER A 4 28.37 0.38 -10.78
CA SER A 4 27.66 1.66 -10.83
C SER A 4 27.27 1.98 -12.27
N ILE A 5 25.99 2.24 -12.50
CA ILE A 5 25.47 2.69 -13.80
C ILE A 5 24.91 4.08 -13.60
N ASN A 6 25.50 5.07 -14.29
CA ASN A 6 25.12 6.48 -14.14
C ASN A 6 24.86 7.10 -15.52
N ALA A 7 23.71 7.74 -15.68
CA ALA A 7 23.44 8.58 -16.83
C ALA A 7 24.11 9.96 -16.64
N GLY A 8 24.52 10.59 -17.74
CA GLY A 8 25.29 11.85 -17.70
C GLY A 8 24.53 13.00 -17.08
N ASP A 9 25.27 13.83 -16.33
CA ASP A 9 24.80 15.09 -15.75
C ASP A 9 24.89 16.21 -16.80
N VAL A 10 24.01 17.18 -16.69
CA VAL A 10 24.02 18.38 -17.55
C VAL A 10 23.86 19.63 -16.68
N THR A 11 24.45 20.72 -17.13
CA THR A 11 24.32 22.04 -16.46
C THR A 11 23.09 22.80 -16.92
N GLN A 12 22.52 22.46 -18.09
CA GLN A 12 21.31 23.04 -18.66
C GLN A 12 20.56 21.97 -19.45
N GLY A 13 19.23 21.99 -19.43
CA GLY A 13 18.39 21.02 -20.17
C GLY A 13 17.99 19.82 -19.31
N PHE A 14 17.81 18.68 -19.93
CA PHE A 14 17.36 17.44 -19.29
C PHE A 14 18.55 16.50 -19.05
N GLY A 15 18.69 15.94 -17.85
CA GLY A 15 19.66 14.92 -17.53
C GLY A 15 19.41 13.62 -18.33
N GLY A 16 20.42 12.77 -18.42
CA GLY A 16 20.32 11.48 -19.11
C GLY A 16 19.37 10.53 -18.39
N ALA A 17 18.74 9.62 -19.14
CA ALA A 17 17.89 8.55 -18.60
C ALA A 17 18.62 7.20 -18.62
N ILE A 18 18.28 6.33 -17.66
CA ILE A 18 18.59 4.90 -17.68
C ILE A 18 17.28 4.15 -17.84
N THR A 19 17.18 3.30 -18.86
CA THR A 19 16.00 2.47 -19.11
C THR A 19 16.39 1.00 -18.98
N LEU A 20 15.63 0.27 -18.15
CA LEU A 20 15.71 -1.20 -18.04
C LEU A 20 14.38 -1.76 -18.53
N GLU A 21 14.42 -2.61 -19.54
CA GLU A 21 13.22 -3.15 -20.18
C GLU A 21 13.33 -4.68 -20.35
N GLY A 22 12.29 -5.41 -19.97
CA GLY A 22 12.15 -6.83 -20.31
C GLY A 22 11.80 -7.00 -21.78
N GLY A 23 12.27 -8.06 -22.41
CA GLY A 23 12.04 -8.31 -23.83
C GLY A 23 10.55 -8.51 -24.14
N ALA A 24 10.08 -7.93 -25.24
CA ALA A 24 8.75 -8.17 -25.78
C ALA A 24 8.69 -9.47 -26.63
N VAL A 25 7.52 -10.07 -26.75
CA VAL A 25 7.26 -11.21 -27.62
C VAL A 25 6.30 -10.78 -28.72
N ASP A 26 6.61 -11.17 -29.98
CA ASP A 26 5.73 -10.94 -31.11
C ASP A 26 4.46 -11.81 -30.98
N ALA A 27 3.31 -11.20 -31.23
CA ALA A 27 1.99 -11.84 -31.14
C ALA A 27 1.83 -13.11 -32.00
N ALA A 28 2.60 -13.26 -33.08
CA ALA A 28 2.53 -14.42 -33.98
C ALA A 28 3.12 -15.70 -33.39
N ALA A 29 4.04 -15.60 -32.41
CA ALA A 29 4.76 -16.74 -31.83
C ALA A 29 4.14 -17.29 -30.54
N GLY A 30 3.30 -16.51 -29.87
CA GLY A 30 2.82 -16.80 -28.51
C GLY A 30 3.96 -16.78 -27.50
N GLY A 31 3.65 -16.71 -26.22
CA GLY A 31 4.62 -16.70 -25.12
C GLY A 31 4.47 -15.48 -24.22
N ASN A 32 5.29 -15.43 -23.18
CA ASN A 32 5.28 -14.33 -22.19
C ASN A 32 6.44 -13.38 -22.43
N GLY A 33 6.23 -12.09 -22.22
CA GLY A 33 7.30 -11.10 -22.18
C GLY A 33 8.33 -11.38 -21.08
N GLY A 34 9.54 -10.83 -21.22
CA GLY A 34 10.63 -10.95 -20.25
C GLY A 34 10.36 -10.17 -18.96
N SER A 35 10.92 -10.64 -17.85
CA SER A 35 10.83 -9.98 -16.55
C SER A 35 12.06 -9.11 -16.27
N ILE A 36 11.88 -8.06 -15.45
CA ILE A 36 12.96 -7.37 -14.76
C ILE A 36 12.90 -7.79 -13.29
N VAL A 37 14.03 -8.25 -12.73
CA VAL A 37 14.14 -8.70 -11.34
C VAL A 37 15.21 -7.88 -10.64
N LEU A 38 14.83 -7.25 -9.52
CA LEU A 38 15.72 -6.47 -8.64
C LEU A 38 15.76 -7.15 -7.28
N LEU A 39 16.92 -7.62 -6.86
CA LEU A 39 17.11 -8.37 -5.61
C LEU A 39 18.22 -7.72 -4.78
N GLY A 40 18.00 -7.59 -3.48
CA GLY A 40 19.08 -7.39 -2.51
C GLY A 40 19.91 -8.69 -2.37
N GLY A 41 21.16 -8.58 -1.97
CA GLY A 41 22.02 -9.75 -1.77
C GLY A 41 21.66 -10.53 -0.51
N ASP A 42 21.84 -11.84 -0.54
CA ASP A 42 21.68 -12.72 0.62
C ASP A 42 22.88 -12.65 1.56
N ALA A 43 22.66 -12.80 2.85
CA ALA A 43 23.70 -13.01 3.86
C ALA A 43 23.37 -14.22 4.73
N THR A 44 24.37 -15.06 4.98
CA THR A 44 24.17 -16.31 5.72
C THR A 44 24.15 -16.10 7.24
N ASN A 45 24.95 -15.15 7.74
CA ASN A 45 25.14 -14.92 9.19
C ASN A 45 24.93 -13.46 9.59
N ASP A 46 24.37 -12.64 8.70
CA ASP A 46 24.16 -11.21 8.92
C ASP A 46 22.94 -10.73 8.15
N ARG A 47 22.70 -9.42 8.11
CA ARG A 47 21.58 -8.79 7.42
C ARG A 47 21.77 -8.83 5.89
N GLY A 48 20.75 -9.23 5.16
CA GLY A 48 20.68 -9.14 3.71
C GLY A 48 20.75 -7.70 3.19
N GLY A 49 21.03 -7.54 1.91
CA GLY A 49 21.08 -6.23 1.25
C GLY A 49 19.70 -5.62 1.02
N ASP A 50 19.63 -4.30 0.97
CA ASP A 50 18.43 -3.55 0.71
C ASP A 50 18.18 -3.36 -0.81
N VAL A 51 16.93 -3.18 -1.21
CA VAL A 51 16.52 -2.58 -2.49
C VAL A 51 15.91 -1.22 -2.19
N ILE A 52 16.52 -0.13 -2.68
CA ILE A 52 16.11 1.24 -2.39
C ILE A 52 15.65 1.91 -3.69
N LEU A 53 14.40 2.41 -3.72
CA LEU A 53 13.87 3.23 -4.79
C LEU A 53 13.56 4.63 -4.24
N SER A 54 14.20 5.64 -4.81
CA SER A 54 13.94 7.05 -4.44
C SER A 54 13.89 7.93 -5.69
N SER A 55 13.00 8.91 -5.69
CA SER A 55 12.97 9.94 -6.71
C SER A 55 13.98 11.04 -6.42
N GLY A 56 14.36 11.79 -7.45
CA GLY A 56 15.26 12.95 -7.29
C GLY A 56 14.56 14.13 -6.61
N THR A 57 15.37 14.96 -5.93
CA THR A 57 14.92 16.24 -5.35
C THR A 57 14.88 17.33 -6.43
N GLY A 58 14.03 18.34 -6.25
CA GLY A 58 13.96 19.52 -7.10
C GLY A 58 13.55 20.75 -6.30
N THR A 59 13.95 21.93 -6.75
CA THR A 59 13.61 23.20 -6.10
C THR A 59 12.14 23.59 -6.25
N LEU A 60 11.49 23.16 -7.32
CA LEU A 60 10.05 23.39 -7.56
C LEU A 60 9.20 22.18 -7.14
N ALA A 61 9.67 20.97 -7.45
CA ALA A 61 9.03 19.71 -7.08
C ALA A 61 10.05 18.57 -7.13
N SER A 62 9.87 17.54 -6.31
CA SER A 62 10.59 16.27 -6.44
C SER A 62 10.02 15.45 -7.61
N GLY A 63 10.75 14.45 -8.06
CA GLY A 63 10.22 13.41 -8.94
C GLY A 63 9.16 12.55 -8.24
N LYS A 64 8.48 11.69 -8.98
CA LYS A 64 7.54 10.68 -8.46
C LYS A 64 8.10 9.27 -8.62
N ILE A 65 7.67 8.35 -7.77
CA ILE A 65 7.77 6.90 -7.97
C ILE A 65 6.39 6.41 -8.38
N SER A 66 6.29 5.65 -9.47
CA SER A 66 5.02 5.10 -9.96
C SER A 66 5.17 3.59 -10.16
N ALA A 67 4.29 2.81 -9.55
CA ALA A 67 4.15 1.38 -9.78
C ALA A 67 2.75 1.14 -10.34
N THR A 68 2.65 0.66 -11.58
CA THR A 68 1.38 0.44 -12.28
C THR A 68 1.43 -0.88 -13.04
N THR A 69 0.29 -1.54 -13.15
CA THR A 69 0.07 -2.62 -14.13
C THR A 69 -0.65 -2.00 -15.32
N ASP A 70 -0.24 -2.41 -16.53
CA ASP A 70 -0.80 -1.83 -17.76
C ASP A 70 -2.18 -2.44 -18.08
N VAL A 71 -2.90 -1.79 -18.98
CA VAL A 71 -4.22 -2.24 -19.46
C VAL A 71 -4.10 -3.55 -20.22
N SER A 72 -5.14 -4.39 -20.14
CA SER A 72 -5.23 -5.66 -20.88
C SER A 72 -6.65 -5.84 -21.41
N ALA A 73 -6.77 -6.50 -22.55
CA ALA A 73 -8.07 -6.96 -23.05
C ALA A 73 -8.63 -8.14 -22.23
N GLY A 74 -7.76 -8.85 -21.51
CA GLY A 74 -8.11 -9.88 -20.54
C GLY A 74 -7.90 -9.38 -19.11
N ASN A 75 -7.33 -10.24 -18.26
CA ASN A 75 -7.00 -9.87 -16.88
C ASN A 75 -5.73 -9.00 -16.84
N THR A 76 -5.75 -7.98 -16.00
CA THR A 76 -4.55 -7.20 -15.66
C THR A 76 -3.73 -7.92 -14.57
N GLY A 77 -2.44 -7.60 -14.48
CA GLY A 77 -1.59 -8.05 -13.37
C GLY A 77 -1.96 -7.37 -12.04
N GLY A 78 -1.45 -7.91 -10.93
CA GLY A 78 -1.58 -7.32 -9.60
C GLY A 78 -0.29 -6.64 -9.13
N ILE A 79 -0.41 -5.74 -8.13
CA ILE A 79 0.70 -5.21 -7.34
C ILE A 79 0.59 -5.81 -5.94
N THR A 80 1.64 -6.48 -5.47
CA THR A 80 1.68 -7.12 -4.15
C THR A 80 2.81 -6.55 -3.31
N LEU A 81 2.49 -6.09 -2.10
CA LEU A 81 3.47 -5.67 -1.11
C LEU A 81 3.33 -6.56 0.13
N THR A 82 4.36 -7.31 0.46
CA THR A 82 4.38 -8.24 1.60
C THR A 82 5.71 -8.16 2.33
N THR A 83 5.68 -8.36 3.63
CA THR A 83 6.88 -8.64 4.42
C THR A 83 7.06 -10.15 4.57
N GLY A 84 8.31 -10.60 4.66
CA GLY A 84 8.63 -12.01 4.84
C GLY A 84 8.19 -12.53 6.21
N ALA A 85 7.94 -13.85 6.31
CA ALA A 85 7.71 -14.51 7.59
C ALA A 85 8.99 -14.62 8.41
N SER A 86 8.88 -14.55 9.74
CA SER A 86 9.98 -14.81 10.67
C SER A 86 9.65 -16.01 11.55
N SER A 87 10.62 -16.89 11.79
CA SER A 87 10.47 -18.06 12.67
C SER A 87 10.99 -17.84 14.09
N GLY A 88 11.66 -16.75 14.36
CA GLY A 88 12.31 -16.54 15.67
C GLY A 88 12.38 -15.09 16.15
N ALA A 89 11.81 -14.14 15.40
CA ALA A 89 11.84 -12.73 15.74
C ALA A 89 10.63 -12.00 15.13
N ASN A 90 10.58 -10.69 15.29
CA ASN A 90 9.52 -9.87 14.68
C ASN A 90 9.65 -9.85 13.15
N VAL A 91 8.52 -9.72 12.47
CA VAL A 91 8.44 -9.39 11.05
C VAL A 91 8.58 -7.88 10.84
N GLY A 92 8.97 -7.46 9.63
CA GLY A 92 9.02 -6.03 9.27
C GLY A 92 7.63 -5.43 9.05
N ASP A 93 7.57 -4.10 9.04
CA ASP A 93 6.35 -3.33 8.82
C ASP A 93 6.18 -2.94 7.34
N ILE A 94 4.94 -2.68 6.91
CA ILE A 94 4.60 -1.91 5.73
C ILE A 94 4.07 -0.56 6.20
N VAL A 95 4.78 0.53 5.88
CA VAL A 95 4.42 1.89 6.31
C VAL A 95 4.02 2.73 5.10
N LEU A 96 2.80 3.27 5.09
CA LEU A 96 2.34 4.27 4.14
C LEU A 96 2.15 5.60 4.87
N SER A 97 2.95 6.59 4.53
CA SER A 97 2.87 7.90 5.17
C SER A 97 3.08 9.02 4.14
N VAL A 98 2.44 10.13 4.38
CA VAL A 98 2.62 11.37 3.61
C VAL A 98 3.42 12.36 4.44
N GLY A 99 4.37 13.05 3.81
CA GLY A 99 5.21 14.03 4.46
C GLY A 99 4.43 15.27 4.95
N THR A 100 5.02 16.04 5.86
CA THR A 100 4.44 17.26 6.41
C THR A 100 4.56 18.41 5.43
N ALA A 101 3.47 19.14 5.19
CA ALA A 101 3.47 20.43 4.51
C ALA A 101 3.61 21.56 5.55
N THR A 102 4.52 22.51 5.31
CA THR A 102 4.79 23.63 6.24
C THR A 102 4.07 24.93 5.88
N ALA A 103 3.55 25.07 4.64
CA ALA A 103 3.03 26.33 4.14
C ALA A 103 1.61 26.25 3.56
N THR A 104 1.06 25.04 3.35
CA THR A 104 -0.24 24.83 2.71
C THR A 104 -0.96 23.64 3.35
N VAL A 105 -2.01 23.14 2.71
CA VAL A 105 -2.71 21.92 3.15
C VAL A 105 -1.84 20.68 2.96
N GLY A 106 -1.97 19.70 3.85
CA GLY A 106 -1.37 18.38 3.71
C GLY A 106 -1.98 17.60 2.53
N SER A 107 -1.24 16.60 2.06
CA SER A 107 -1.75 15.67 1.04
C SER A 107 -2.41 14.44 1.69
N GLU A 108 -3.09 13.65 0.89
CA GLU A 108 -3.87 12.49 1.34
C GLU A 108 -3.18 11.15 1.06
N VAL A 109 -3.59 10.11 1.77
CA VAL A 109 -3.47 8.70 1.37
C VAL A 109 -4.85 8.25 0.90
N LEU A 110 -4.99 7.97 -0.40
CA LEU A 110 -6.25 7.52 -1.00
C LEU A 110 -6.21 6.02 -1.28
N VAL A 111 -7.17 5.27 -0.76
CA VAL A 111 -7.36 3.84 -1.04
C VAL A 111 -8.74 3.65 -1.66
N THR A 112 -8.76 3.18 -2.92
CA THR A 112 -10.00 2.90 -3.65
C THR A 112 -9.96 1.52 -4.27
N SER A 113 -11.07 0.80 -4.24
CA SER A 113 -11.26 -0.44 -5.01
C SER A 113 -11.77 -0.15 -6.42
N GLY A 114 -11.70 -1.17 -7.29
CA GLY A 114 -12.14 -1.06 -8.67
C GLY A 114 -13.66 -1.01 -8.82
N ALA A 115 -14.15 -0.20 -9.77
CA ALA A 115 -15.54 -0.21 -10.16
C ALA A 115 -15.79 -1.26 -11.26
N SER A 116 -17.00 -1.84 -11.30
CA SER A 116 -17.47 -2.69 -12.38
C SER A 116 -18.66 -2.03 -13.09
N LEU A 117 -18.72 -2.19 -14.41
CA LEU A 117 -19.86 -1.71 -15.22
C LEU A 117 -20.97 -2.76 -15.39
N VAL A 118 -20.67 -4.04 -15.13
CA VAL A 118 -21.59 -5.16 -15.42
C VAL A 118 -21.69 -6.19 -14.29
N GLY A 119 -20.91 -6.07 -13.23
CA GLY A 119 -20.90 -6.99 -12.09
C GLY A 119 -20.65 -6.24 -10.79
N ASP A 120 -20.29 -6.96 -9.74
CA ASP A 120 -19.99 -6.39 -8.43
C ASP A 120 -18.68 -5.56 -8.46
N GLY A 121 -18.63 -4.47 -7.71
CA GLY A 121 -17.42 -3.70 -7.48
C GLY A 121 -16.43 -4.45 -6.60
N GLY A 122 -15.18 -4.00 -6.56
CA GLY A 122 -14.15 -4.58 -5.68
C GLY A 122 -14.33 -4.16 -4.21
N ASP A 123 -13.78 -4.95 -3.30
CA ASP A 123 -13.80 -4.72 -1.86
C ASP A 123 -12.52 -4.06 -1.35
N ILE A 124 -12.61 -3.40 -0.20
CA ILE A 124 -11.48 -3.02 0.66
C ILE A 124 -11.64 -3.77 1.97
N THR A 125 -10.68 -4.64 2.30
CA THR A 125 -10.69 -5.43 3.53
C THR A 125 -9.52 -5.04 4.43
N LEU A 126 -9.80 -4.68 5.68
CA LEU A 126 -8.81 -4.40 6.73
C LEU A 126 -8.94 -5.47 7.81
N LEU A 127 -7.93 -6.32 7.96
CA LEU A 127 -7.91 -7.41 8.92
C LEU A 127 -6.64 -7.36 9.75
N THR A 128 -6.76 -7.49 11.06
CA THR A 128 -5.63 -7.54 12.00
C THR A 128 -5.15 -8.97 12.21
N GLY A 129 -3.90 -9.11 12.66
CA GLY A 129 -3.33 -10.42 12.99
C GLY A 129 -4.00 -11.05 14.23
N GLN A 130 -4.16 -12.35 14.19
CA GLN A 130 -4.64 -13.16 15.31
C GLN A 130 -3.51 -13.45 16.30
N ALA A 131 -3.79 -13.39 17.61
CA ALA A 131 -2.95 -14.00 18.62
C ALA A 131 -3.34 -15.49 18.79
N ALA A 132 -2.36 -16.39 18.75
CA ALA A 132 -2.57 -17.84 18.77
C ALA A 132 -1.67 -18.57 19.79
N ASP A 133 -1.31 -17.92 20.89
CA ASP A 133 -0.37 -18.49 21.89
C ASP A 133 -1.01 -19.50 22.84
N GLY A 134 -2.33 -19.61 22.90
CA GLY A 134 -3.06 -20.51 23.80
C GLY A 134 -2.90 -20.21 25.29
N SER A 135 -2.11 -19.21 25.68
CA SER A 135 -1.83 -18.85 27.08
C SER A 135 -2.89 -17.94 27.71
N GLY A 136 -3.73 -17.33 26.88
CA GLY A 136 -4.77 -16.39 27.31
C GLY A 136 -4.24 -15.01 27.72
N THR A 137 -2.95 -14.71 27.48
CA THR A 137 -2.32 -13.43 27.83
C THR A 137 -2.06 -12.55 26.61
N SER A 138 -2.00 -13.12 25.40
CA SER A 138 -1.78 -12.38 24.15
C SER A 138 -3.08 -11.86 23.56
N THR A 139 -3.00 -10.66 22.97
CA THR A 139 -4.14 -10.01 22.31
C THR A 139 -3.90 -9.94 20.81
N SER A 140 -4.96 -10.10 20.02
CA SER A 140 -4.94 -9.84 18.57
C SER A 140 -4.68 -8.37 18.29
N GLY A 141 -4.23 -8.05 17.07
CA GLY A 141 -4.02 -6.69 16.65
C GLY A 141 -5.29 -5.84 16.70
N SER A 142 -5.14 -4.52 16.63
CA SER A 142 -6.25 -3.54 16.62
C SER A 142 -6.28 -2.75 15.32
N VAL A 143 -7.47 -2.35 14.87
CA VAL A 143 -7.68 -1.31 13.87
C VAL A 143 -8.05 -0.02 14.59
N THR A 144 -7.28 1.05 14.39
CA THR A 144 -7.55 2.37 14.98
C THR A 144 -7.84 3.38 13.86
N LEU A 145 -9.03 3.98 13.87
CA LEU A 145 -9.41 5.10 13.01
C LEU A 145 -9.56 6.33 13.89
N SER A 146 -8.70 7.31 13.73
CA SER A 146 -8.74 8.54 14.53
C SER A 146 -8.33 9.74 13.68
N THR A 147 -8.88 10.90 14.01
CA THR A 147 -8.40 12.18 13.50
C THR A 147 -7.37 12.75 14.47
N ALA A 148 -6.39 13.49 13.93
CA ALA A 148 -5.36 14.11 14.76
C ALA A 148 -5.97 15.16 15.71
N GLY A 149 -5.49 15.20 16.93
CA GLY A 149 -5.78 16.29 17.86
C GLY A 149 -5.10 17.60 17.40
N GLN A 150 -5.71 18.73 17.71
CA GLN A 150 -5.20 20.04 17.33
C GLN A 150 -4.75 20.86 18.55
N GLY A 151 -3.84 21.81 18.32
CA GLY A 151 -3.46 22.81 19.32
C GLY A 151 -4.58 23.85 19.53
N THR A 152 -4.27 24.92 20.25
CA THR A 152 -5.19 25.86 20.90
C THR A 152 -6.17 26.63 20.00
N SER A 153 -6.09 26.57 18.66
CA SER A 153 -6.94 27.43 17.78
C SER A 153 -7.39 26.76 16.47
N ALA A 154 -7.32 25.44 16.36
CA ALA A 154 -7.74 24.73 15.15
C ALA A 154 -8.75 23.62 15.49
N HIS A 155 -9.50 23.15 14.50
CA HIS A 155 -10.50 22.08 14.66
C HIS A 155 -9.91 20.73 14.22
N SER A 156 -10.26 19.65 14.91
CA SER A 156 -9.96 18.28 14.46
C SER A 156 -10.82 17.91 13.26
N GLY A 157 -10.37 16.93 12.47
CA GLY A 157 -11.16 16.34 11.40
C GLY A 157 -12.30 15.47 11.90
N SER A 158 -13.10 14.95 10.98
CA SER A 158 -14.20 14.01 11.25
C SER A 158 -13.85 12.61 10.76
N VAL A 159 -14.40 11.58 11.39
CA VAL A 159 -14.49 10.22 10.86
C VAL A 159 -15.89 10.01 10.32
N ASN A 160 -16.04 9.79 9.01
CA ASN A 160 -17.34 9.59 8.36
C ASN A 160 -17.45 8.15 7.86
N LEU A 161 -18.46 7.42 8.29
CA LEU A 161 -18.83 6.10 7.78
C LEU A 161 -20.17 6.24 7.08
N VAL A 162 -20.21 6.06 5.77
CA VAL A 162 -21.41 6.28 4.94
C VAL A 162 -21.53 5.17 3.91
N THR A 163 -22.70 4.61 3.74
CA THR A 163 -23.03 3.72 2.61
C THR A 163 -23.39 4.56 1.39
N GLY A 164 -23.07 4.04 0.19
CA GLY A 164 -23.37 4.73 -1.06
C GLY A 164 -24.86 4.94 -1.27
N ALA A 165 -25.24 6.07 -1.88
CA ALA A 165 -26.61 6.32 -2.29
C ALA A 165 -26.98 5.47 -3.51
N ASN A 166 -28.19 4.91 -3.53
CA ASN A 166 -28.78 4.30 -4.71
C ASN A 166 -29.72 5.29 -5.40
N THR A 167 -29.50 5.54 -6.68
CA THR A 167 -30.37 6.38 -7.52
C THR A 167 -31.33 5.59 -8.42
N GLY A 168 -31.25 4.24 -8.37
CA GLY A 168 -32.08 3.30 -9.12
C GLY A 168 -33.05 2.55 -8.23
N ALA A 169 -33.48 1.36 -8.67
CA ALA A 169 -34.49 0.52 -7.99
C ALA A 169 -33.89 -0.45 -6.94
N GLY A 170 -32.60 -0.41 -6.67
CA GLY A 170 -31.93 -1.27 -5.68
C GLY A 170 -31.94 -0.67 -4.26
N ASN A 171 -31.48 -1.44 -3.30
CA ASN A 171 -31.31 -0.99 -1.91
C ASN A 171 -29.92 -0.37 -1.70
N THR A 172 -29.78 0.47 -0.67
CA THR A 172 -28.48 0.91 -0.13
C THR A 172 -27.90 -0.19 0.77
N GLY A 173 -26.60 -0.19 0.98
CA GLY A 173 -25.94 -1.08 1.93
C GLY A 173 -26.15 -0.67 3.39
N ASP A 174 -25.82 -1.55 4.32
CA ASP A 174 -25.91 -1.34 5.75
C ASP A 174 -24.55 -0.91 6.35
N ILE A 175 -24.58 -0.21 7.49
CA ILE A 175 -23.45 -0.06 8.39
C ILE A 175 -23.68 -1.00 9.57
N GLN A 176 -22.86 -2.04 9.70
CA GLN A 176 -22.92 -2.99 10.80
C GLN A 176 -21.74 -2.79 11.76
N ILE A 177 -22.03 -2.55 13.03
CA ILE A 177 -21.06 -2.48 14.11
C ILE A 177 -21.45 -3.53 15.15
N SER A 178 -20.56 -4.50 15.41
CA SER A 178 -20.82 -5.58 16.35
C SER A 178 -19.56 -5.97 17.11
N THR A 179 -19.72 -6.44 18.32
CA THR A 179 -18.66 -7.08 19.11
C THR A 179 -18.67 -8.58 18.86
N GLY A 180 -17.49 -9.22 18.95
CA GLY A 180 -17.36 -10.67 18.82
C GLY A 180 -17.99 -11.39 20.01
N ALA A 181 -18.40 -12.65 19.82
CA ALA A 181 -18.89 -13.50 20.89
C ALA A 181 -17.74 -13.98 21.81
N ALA A 182 -17.96 -13.98 23.10
CA ALA A 182 -17.08 -14.61 24.09
C ALA A 182 -17.74 -15.87 24.63
N THR A 183 -16.98 -16.96 24.81
CA THR A 183 -17.50 -18.27 25.30
C THR A 183 -17.39 -18.41 26.82
N THR A 184 -16.43 -17.75 27.46
CA THR A 184 -16.11 -17.91 28.88
C THR A 184 -15.99 -16.60 29.67
N LEU A 185 -15.81 -15.48 29.01
CA LEU A 185 -15.69 -14.14 29.60
C LEU A 185 -16.67 -13.18 28.92
N ASN A 186 -16.63 -11.90 29.30
CA ASN A 186 -17.53 -10.91 28.71
C ASN A 186 -17.12 -10.57 27.26
N ALA A 187 -18.11 -10.42 26.39
CA ALA A 187 -17.92 -9.78 25.08
C ALA A 187 -17.54 -8.31 25.26
N GLY A 188 -16.92 -7.72 24.26
CA GLY A 188 -16.62 -6.28 24.26
C GLY A 188 -17.89 -5.43 24.15
N ASP A 189 -17.79 -4.15 24.48
CA ASP A 189 -18.89 -3.19 24.38
C ASP A 189 -18.75 -2.29 23.14
N ILE A 190 -19.87 -1.75 22.68
CA ILE A 190 -19.95 -0.63 21.76
C ILE A 190 -20.28 0.61 22.61
N VAL A 191 -19.35 1.56 22.72
CA VAL A 191 -19.46 2.74 23.60
C VAL A 191 -19.56 4.01 22.78
#